data_ec673f04df9663b3094740a10dd20d06
#
_entry.id   ec673f04df9663b3094740a10dd20d06
#
_cell.length_a   1.000
_cell.length_b   1.000
_cell.length_c   1.000
_cell.angle_alpha   90.00
_cell.angle_beta   90.00
_cell.angle_gamma   90.00
#
_symmetry.space_group_name_H-M   'P 1'
#
loop_
_entity.id
_entity.type
_entity.pdbx_description
1 polymer ?
#
loop_
_entity_poly.entity_id
_entity_poly.type
_entity_poly.pdbx_seq_one_letter_code
_entity_poly.pdbx_strand_id
1 'polypeptide(L)'
;MMQLYWSPRSRSFTALWLMEETGKPYERVLTDIASGAQKKPEYLAINPMGKVPALKDGDVTLAEAAAICAYVAERYPDAKLTPPIGDPQRAKIPLLAVLRLRMHRARDGADRDQARDEAFRRRLGRRAACVRRA
;
A
#
# COMPACT_ATOMS: atom_id res chain seq x y z
N MET A 1 -21.02 8.09 -0.42
CA MET A 1 -20.63 6.69 -0.73
C MET A 1 -19.12 6.59 -0.61
N MET A 2 -18.63 5.54 0.02
CA MET A 2 -17.20 5.31 0.22
C MET A 2 -16.51 5.03 -1.12
N GLN A 3 -15.34 5.62 -1.36
CA GLN A 3 -14.55 5.46 -2.58
C GLN A 3 -13.19 4.89 -2.23
N LEU A 4 -12.79 3.77 -2.86
CA LEU A 4 -11.46 3.20 -2.72
C LEU A 4 -10.65 3.44 -4.01
N TYR A 5 -9.59 4.21 -3.90
CA TYR A 5 -8.61 4.44 -4.95
C TYR A 5 -7.57 3.33 -4.93
N TRP A 6 -7.51 2.57 -6.01
CA TRP A 6 -6.71 1.36 -6.07
C TRP A 6 -6.00 1.18 -7.42
N SER A 7 -5.01 0.30 -7.46
CA SER A 7 -4.31 -0.10 -8.69
C SER A 7 -3.97 -1.59 -8.65
N PRO A 8 -4.05 -2.32 -9.78
CA PRO A 8 -3.63 -3.70 -9.87
C PRO A 8 -2.16 -3.88 -9.44
N ARG A 9 -1.82 -5.05 -8.95
CA ARG A 9 -0.46 -5.41 -8.54
C ARG A 9 0.20 -4.42 -7.57
N SER A 10 -0.59 -3.82 -6.70
CA SER A 10 -0.14 -2.88 -5.66
C SER A 10 -0.67 -3.29 -4.28
N ARG A 11 -0.22 -2.59 -3.24
CA ARG A 11 -0.71 -2.81 -1.87
C ARG A 11 -2.19 -2.47 -1.68
N SER A 12 -2.80 -1.79 -2.63
CA SER A 12 -4.24 -1.48 -2.59
C SER A 12 -5.12 -2.73 -2.64
N PHE A 13 -4.57 -3.86 -3.10
CA PHE A 13 -5.30 -5.13 -3.12
C PHE A 13 -5.72 -5.60 -1.72
N THR A 14 -4.92 -5.30 -0.68
CA THR A 14 -5.29 -5.63 0.71
C THR A 14 -6.53 -4.86 1.16
N ALA A 15 -6.59 -3.57 0.87
CA ALA A 15 -7.75 -2.73 1.19
C ALA A 15 -8.97 -3.14 0.35
N LEU A 16 -8.76 -3.43 -0.94
CA LEU A 16 -9.79 -3.91 -1.85
C LEU A 16 -10.44 -5.20 -1.32
N TRP A 17 -9.62 -6.19 -0.97
CA TRP A 17 -10.12 -7.44 -0.41
C TRP A 17 -10.95 -7.21 0.86
N LEU A 18 -10.46 -6.41 1.79
CA LEU A 18 -11.23 -6.11 3.01
C LEU A 18 -12.56 -5.43 2.70
N MET A 19 -12.61 -4.52 1.72
CA MET A 19 -13.87 -3.91 1.28
C MET A 19 -14.86 -4.94 0.76
N GLU A 20 -14.41 -5.93 -0.02
CA GLU A 20 -15.26 -7.03 -0.49
C GLU A 20 -15.81 -7.88 0.69
N GLU A 21 -14.96 -8.16 1.70
CA GLU A 21 -15.37 -8.92 2.89
C GLU A 21 -16.46 -8.19 3.72
N THR A 22 -16.59 -6.87 3.59
CA THR A 22 -17.69 -6.15 4.26
C THR A 22 -19.06 -6.45 3.67
N GLY A 23 -19.13 -6.86 2.42
CA GLY A 23 -20.38 -7.01 1.65
C GLY A 23 -21.15 -5.70 1.47
N LYS A 24 -20.55 -4.54 1.77
CA LYS A 24 -21.20 -3.22 1.67
C LYS A 24 -20.87 -2.55 0.34
N PRO A 25 -21.79 -1.75 -0.23
CA PRO A 25 -21.55 -1.04 -1.47
C PRO A 25 -20.50 0.05 -1.30
N TYR A 26 -19.58 0.14 -2.24
CA TYR A 26 -18.58 1.19 -2.35
C TYR A 26 -18.17 1.39 -3.81
N GLU A 27 -17.51 2.49 -4.12
CA GLU A 27 -16.99 2.79 -5.44
C GLU A 27 -15.52 2.41 -5.55
N ARG A 28 -15.17 1.68 -6.61
CA ARG A 28 -13.77 1.36 -6.95
C ARG A 28 -13.25 2.37 -7.96
N VAL A 29 -12.33 3.21 -7.55
CA VAL A 29 -11.70 4.21 -8.42
C VAL A 29 -10.34 3.69 -8.87
N LEU A 30 -10.25 3.24 -10.12
CA LEU A 30 -8.98 2.80 -10.68
C LEU A 30 -8.01 3.98 -10.80
N THR A 31 -6.85 3.86 -10.19
CA THR A 31 -5.75 4.82 -10.29
C THR A 31 -4.61 4.18 -11.06
N ASP A 32 -4.45 4.55 -12.32
CA ASP A 32 -3.38 4.00 -13.16
C ASP A 32 -2.02 4.57 -12.75
N ILE A 33 -1.28 3.80 -11.96
CA ILE A 33 0.04 4.20 -11.47
C ILE A 33 1.10 4.18 -12.57
N ALA A 34 0.89 3.43 -13.65
CA ALA A 34 1.83 3.38 -14.78
C ALA A 34 1.81 4.70 -15.58
N SER A 35 0.63 5.31 -15.72
CA SER A 35 0.47 6.63 -16.35
C SER A 35 0.81 7.79 -15.42
N GLY A 36 1.13 7.54 -14.14
CA GLY A 36 1.39 8.59 -13.16
C GLY A 36 0.12 9.25 -12.60
N ALA A 37 -1.06 8.64 -12.76
CA ALA A 37 -2.32 9.22 -12.27
C ALA A 37 -2.29 9.58 -10.78
N GLN A 38 -1.54 8.82 -9.95
CA GLN A 38 -1.36 9.09 -8.52
C GLN A 38 -0.54 10.36 -8.23
N LYS A 39 0.04 10.99 -9.23
CA LYS A 39 0.81 12.25 -9.11
C LYS A 39 0.06 13.47 -9.61
N LYS A 40 -1.12 13.28 -10.15
CA LYS A 40 -1.96 14.38 -10.61
C LYS A 40 -2.53 15.18 -9.42
N PRO A 41 -2.75 16.51 -9.60
CA PRO A 41 -3.26 17.37 -8.53
C PRO A 41 -4.56 16.85 -7.88
N GLU A 42 -5.46 16.30 -8.68
CA GLU A 42 -6.75 15.79 -8.23
C GLU A 42 -6.57 14.61 -7.25
N TYR A 43 -5.61 13.73 -7.51
CA TYR A 43 -5.29 12.63 -6.62
C TYR A 43 -4.49 13.10 -5.41
N LEU A 44 -3.56 14.03 -5.58
CA LEU A 44 -2.74 14.57 -4.49
C LEU A 44 -3.60 15.31 -3.45
N ALA A 45 -4.74 15.87 -3.84
CA ALA A 45 -5.73 16.43 -2.92
C ALA A 45 -6.35 15.36 -2.00
N ILE A 46 -6.39 14.08 -2.41
CA ILE A 46 -6.91 12.95 -1.63
C ILE A 46 -5.79 12.31 -0.82
N ASN A 47 -4.64 12.08 -1.44
CA ASN A 47 -3.45 11.52 -0.81
C ASN A 47 -2.20 12.28 -1.23
N PRO A 48 -1.71 13.23 -0.43
CA PRO A 48 -0.53 14.04 -0.74
C PRO A 48 0.76 13.22 -0.95
N MET A 49 0.82 11.98 -0.44
CA MET A 49 1.97 11.11 -0.68
C MET A 49 2.01 10.57 -2.13
N GLY A 50 0.92 10.70 -2.88
CA GLY A 50 0.84 10.20 -4.26
C GLY A 50 1.08 8.70 -4.37
N LYS A 51 0.42 7.91 -3.50
CA LYS A 51 0.49 6.44 -3.46
C LYS A 51 -0.90 5.85 -3.32
N VAL A 52 -1.07 4.61 -3.77
CA VAL A 52 -2.28 3.81 -3.53
C VAL A 52 -2.00 2.76 -2.45
N PRO A 53 -3.03 2.35 -1.66
CA PRO A 53 -4.42 2.81 -1.70
C PRO A 53 -4.64 4.18 -1.06
N ALA A 54 -5.77 4.78 -1.39
CA ALA A 54 -6.40 5.85 -0.64
C ALA A 54 -7.90 5.57 -0.51
N LEU A 55 -8.52 6.05 0.56
CA LEU A 55 -9.95 5.94 0.81
C LEU A 55 -10.53 7.33 1.00
N LYS A 56 -11.73 7.55 0.45
CA LYS A 56 -12.54 8.73 0.75
C LYS A 56 -13.92 8.27 1.22
N ASP A 57 -14.37 8.81 2.37
CA ASP A 57 -15.70 8.58 2.93
C ASP A 57 -16.28 9.91 3.41
N GLY A 58 -17.11 10.54 2.57
CA GLY A 58 -17.53 11.92 2.80
C GLY A 58 -16.33 12.87 2.81
N ASP A 59 -16.13 13.57 3.92
CA ASP A 59 -15.01 14.51 4.13
C ASP A 59 -13.74 13.83 4.67
N VAL A 60 -13.84 12.54 5.04
CA VAL A 60 -12.70 11.78 5.55
C VAL A 60 -11.87 11.25 4.38
N THR A 61 -10.58 11.54 4.38
CA THR A 61 -9.61 10.93 3.48
C THR A 61 -8.55 10.18 4.28
N LEU A 62 -8.24 8.97 3.85
CA LEU A 62 -7.26 8.09 4.50
C LEU A 62 -6.29 7.53 3.47
N ALA A 63 -5.04 7.45 3.88
CA ALA A 63 -3.99 6.73 3.18
C ALA A 63 -3.44 5.61 4.07
N GLU A 64 -2.57 4.76 3.53
CA GLU A 64 -2.00 3.56 4.13
C GLU A 64 -3.02 2.41 4.30
N ALA A 65 -2.68 1.26 3.70
CA ALA A 65 -3.57 0.09 3.66
C ALA A 65 -4.01 -0.37 5.06
N ALA A 66 -3.10 -0.34 6.05
CA ALA A 66 -3.41 -0.76 7.42
C ALA A 66 -4.41 0.19 8.10
N ALA A 67 -4.26 1.51 7.91
CA ALA A 67 -5.18 2.51 8.45
C ALA A 67 -6.57 2.39 7.81
N ILE A 68 -6.61 2.21 6.49
CA ILE A 68 -7.85 1.98 5.74
C ILE A 68 -8.56 0.72 6.25
N CYS A 69 -7.82 -0.38 6.42
CA CYS A 69 -8.39 -1.62 6.93
C CYS A 69 -8.97 -1.47 8.35
N ALA A 70 -8.27 -0.77 9.24
CA ALA A 70 -8.75 -0.50 10.58
C ALA A 70 -10.05 0.33 10.55
N TYR A 71 -10.04 1.42 9.79
CA TYR A 71 -11.20 2.29 9.63
C TYR A 71 -12.43 1.55 9.10
N VAL A 72 -12.26 0.77 8.02
CA VAL A 72 -13.36 0.03 7.39
C VAL A 72 -13.91 -1.05 8.33
N ALA A 73 -13.04 -1.76 9.05
CA ALA A 73 -13.47 -2.78 10.01
C ALA A 73 -14.26 -2.17 11.19
N GLU A 74 -13.92 -0.97 11.61
CA GLU A 74 -14.66 -0.24 12.66
C GLU A 74 -15.96 0.37 12.13
N ARG A 75 -15.97 0.81 10.88
CA ARG A 75 -17.14 1.41 10.23
C ARG A 75 -18.25 0.41 9.97
N TYR A 76 -17.91 -0.86 9.81
CA TYR A 76 -18.83 -1.96 9.52
C TYR A 76 -18.70 -3.09 10.56
N PRO A 77 -19.14 -2.88 11.82
CA PRO A 77 -19.01 -3.87 12.90
C PRO A 77 -19.76 -5.17 12.61
N ASP A 78 -20.84 -5.11 11.82
CA ASP A 78 -21.62 -6.28 11.43
C ASP A 78 -20.82 -7.29 10.58
N ALA A 79 -19.80 -6.81 9.87
CA ALA A 79 -18.91 -7.65 9.07
C ALA A 79 -17.94 -8.48 9.93
N LYS A 80 -17.83 -8.22 11.24
CA LYS A 80 -17.01 -8.96 12.23
C LYS A 80 -15.53 -9.10 11.81
N LEU A 81 -15.00 -8.09 11.13
CA LEU A 81 -13.61 -8.10 10.61
C LEU A 81 -12.58 -7.75 11.69
N THR A 82 -13.04 -7.24 12.83
CA THR A 82 -12.20 -6.90 13.98
C THR A 82 -12.95 -7.22 15.27
N PRO A 83 -12.25 -7.63 16.35
CA PRO A 83 -12.86 -7.75 17.67
C PRO A 83 -13.47 -6.43 18.13
N PRO A 84 -14.56 -6.45 18.88
CA PRO A 84 -15.23 -5.25 19.37
C PRO A 84 -14.32 -4.42 20.30
N ILE A 85 -14.66 -3.15 20.47
CA ILE A 85 -13.97 -2.28 21.41
C ILE A 85 -14.14 -2.87 22.82
N GLY A 86 -13.01 -2.99 23.55
CA GLY A 86 -12.97 -3.62 24.88
C GLY A 86 -12.56 -5.10 24.87
N ASP A 87 -12.57 -5.76 23.73
CA ASP A 87 -12.06 -7.13 23.63
C ASP A 87 -10.53 -7.14 23.77
N PRO A 88 -9.95 -7.97 24.69
CA PRO A 88 -8.50 -8.07 24.84
C PRO A 88 -7.75 -8.47 23.57
N GLN A 89 -8.38 -9.21 22.65
CA GLN A 89 -7.77 -9.60 21.38
C GLN A 89 -7.56 -8.41 20.45
N ARG A 90 -8.29 -7.31 20.63
CA ARG A 90 -8.15 -6.10 19.83
C ARG A 90 -6.74 -5.48 19.95
N ALA A 91 -6.06 -5.64 21.08
CA ALA A 91 -4.69 -5.16 21.26
C ALA A 91 -3.67 -5.78 20.29
N LYS A 92 -3.97 -6.95 19.71
CA LYS A 92 -3.10 -7.63 18.73
C LYS A 92 -3.17 -7.01 17.33
N ILE A 93 -4.25 -6.29 17.00
CA ILE A 93 -4.47 -5.75 15.65
C ILE A 93 -3.43 -4.70 15.26
N PRO A 94 -3.15 -3.66 16.07
CA PRO A 94 -2.11 -2.70 15.75
C PRO A 94 -0.74 -3.34 15.62
N LEU A 95 -0.43 -4.33 16.45
CA LEU A 95 0.82 -5.08 16.39
C LEU A 95 0.98 -5.80 15.05
N LEU A 96 -0.03 -6.54 14.61
CA LEU A 96 -0.01 -7.25 13.33
C LEU A 96 0.11 -6.29 12.15
N ALA A 97 -0.57 -5.15 12.17
CA ALA A 97 -0.46 -4.13 11.14
C ALA A 97 0.97 -3.56 11.05
N VAL A 98 1.60 -3.25 12.19
CA VAL A 98 2.97 -2.74 12.24
C VAL A 98 3.98 -3.80 11.79
N LEU A 99 3.84 -5.05 12.23
CA LEU A 99 4.70 -6.15 11.81
C LEU A 99 4.62 -6.38 10.30
N ARG A 100 3.42 -6.38 9.73
CA ARG A 100 3.23 -6.53 8.28
C ARG A 100 3.88 -5.39 7.49
N LEU A 101 3.77 -4.16 7.97
CA LEU A 101 4.44 -3.01 7.35
C LEU A 101 5.97 -3.14 7.38
N ARG A 102 6.54 -3.63 8.49
CA ARG A 102 7.99 -3.87 8.62
C ARG A 102 8.48 -4.98 7.70
N MET A 103 7.76 -6.10 7.63
CA MET A 103 8.12 -7.22 6.76
C MET A 103 8.10 -6.82 5.27
N HIS A 104 7.11 -6.03 4.84
CA HIS A 104 7.06 -5.53 3.47
C HIS A 104 8.21 -4.56 3.16
N ARG A 105 8.55 -3.67 4.09
CA ARG A 105 9.70 -2.75 3.92
C ARG A 105 11.03 -3.50 3.83
N ALA A 106 11.20 -4.58 4.59
CA ALA A 106 12.39 -5.41 4.53
C ALA A 106 12.52 -6.11 3.16
N ARG A 107 11.43 -6.63 2.60
CA ARG A 107 11.42 -7.23 1.25
C ARG A 107 11.70 -6.18 0.17
N ASP A 108 11.02 -5.03 0.20
CA ASP A 108 11.24 -3.94 -0.76
C ASP A 108 12.67 -3.37 -0.65
N GLY A 109 13.28 -3.39 0.54
CA GLY A 109 14.66 -3.00 0.79
C GLY A 109 15.66 -4.01 0.21
N ALA A 110 15.45 -5.29 0.46
CA ALA A 110 16.30 -6.36 -0.04
C ALA A 110 16.32 -6.41 -1.58
N ASP A 111 15.17 -6.25 -2.24
CA ASP A 111 15.09 -6.17 -3.70
C ASP A 111 15.82 -4.95 -4.27
N ARG A 112 15.78 -3.81 -3.58
CA ARG A 112 16.50 -2.59 -4.00
C ARG A 112 18.00 -2.71 -3.81
N ASP A 113 18.46 -3.34 -2.75
CA ASP A 113 19.87 -3.55 -2.47
C ASP A 113 20.47 -4.58 -3.42
N GLN A 114 19.74 -5.66 -3.76
CA GLN A 114 20.15 -6.59 -4.81
C GLN A 114 20.25 -5.93 -6.18
N ALA A 115 19.28 -5.10 -6.56
CA ALA A 115 19.33 -4.38 -7.82
C ALA A 115 20.49 -3.36 -7.88
N ARG A 116 20.84 -2.74 -6.77
CA ARG A 116 22.01 -1.85 -6.64
C ARG A 116 23.32 -2.60 -6.75
N ASP A 117 23.43 -3.74 -6.09
CA ASP A 117 24.61 -4.61 -6.16
C ASP A 117 24.83 -5.17 -7.55
N GLU A 118 23.78 -5.59 -8.25
CA GLU A 118 23.90 -6.03 -9.65
C GLU A 118 24.32 -4.89 -10.59
N ALA A 119 23.75 -3.69 -10.42
CA ALA A 119 24.12 -2.52 -11.20
C ALA A 119 25.59 -2.12 -10.95
N PHE A 120 26.05 -2.21 -9.70
CA PHE A 120 27.43 -1.96 -9.33
C PHE A 120 28.41 -2.99 -9.93
N ARG A 121 28.08 -4.29 -9.86
CA ARG A 121 28.88 -5.38 -10.47
C ARG A 121 28.98 -5.22 -11.98
N ARG A 122 27.88 -4.88 -12.67
CA ARG A 122 27.89 -4.58 -14.11
C ARG A 122 28.78 -3.39 -14.46
N ARG A 123 28.84 -2.37 -13.61
CA ARG A 123 29.68 -1.18 -13.80
C ARG A 123 31.16 -1.50 -13.62
N LEU A 124 31.53 -2.33 -12.66
CA LEU A 124 32.91 -2.82 -12.44
C LEU A 124 33.37 -3.72 -13.59
N GLY A 125 32.53 -4.63 -14.06
CA GLY A 125 32.85 -5.51 -15.19
C GLY A 125 33.16 -4.75 -16.48
N ARG A 126 32.44 -3.66 -16.77
CA ARG A 126 32.72 -2.79 -17.94
C ARG A 126 34.05 -2.04 -17.83
N ARG A 127 34.46 -1.61 -16.61
CA ARG A 127 35.76 -0.94 -16.40
C ARG A 127 36.91 -1.91 -16.53
N ALA A 128 36.78 -3.15 -16.04
CA ALA A 128 37.81 -4.18 -16.20
C ALA A 128 38.03 -4.62 -17.68
N ALA A 129 36.96 -4.60 -18.49
CA ALA A 129 37.04 -4.88 -19.90
C ALA A 129 37.73 -3.75 -20.71
N CYS A 130 37.60 -2.51 -20.26
CA CYS A 130 38.25 -1.36 -20.93
C CYS A 130 39.76 -1.30 -20.65
N VAL A 131 40.24 -1.73 -19.48
CA VAL A 131 41.65 -1.76 -19.11
C VAL A 131 42.44 -2.88 -19.82
N ARG A 132 41.78 -3.93 -20.30
CA ARG A 132 42.44 -5.03 -21.05
C ARG A 132 42.57 -4.76 -22.55
N ARG A 133 42.07 -3.65 -23.06
CA ARG A 133 42.16 -3.26 -24.48
C ARG A 133 43.08 -2.08 -24.76
N ALA A 134 43.73 -1.57 -23.75
CA ALA A 134 44.85 -0.60 -23.84
C ALA A 134 46.19 -1.29 -23.56
#